data_0eba17290ad2556b1a94b9429c407a41
#
_entry.id   0eba17290ad2556b1a94b9429c407a41
#
_cell.length_a   1.000
_cell.length_b   1.000
_cell.length_c   1.000
_cell.angle_alpha   90.00
_cell.angle_beta   90.00
_cell.angle_gamma   90.00
#
_symmetry.space_group_name_H-M   'P 1'
#
loop_
_entity.id
_entity.type
_entity.pdbx_description
1 polymer ?
#
loop_
_entity_poly.entity_id
_entity_poly.type
_entity_poly.pdbx_seq_one_letter_code
_entity_poly.pdbx_strand_id
1 'polypeptide(L)'
;MSNGIGEKIKYFRIKHNLTQEELAKGIVSVSYLSKIERNAADPNPEAVKKLCERLGISPEKVLDKDIANDVMRWMESLLKRDLVLAHDLYQGIQTNIEKVIDADLFCLVKLHTLYYFVLTKQTDKAKQKLKLLKQDQKHFSKKETYYWLKFKAHFEYAESSYEKAFLHFQEAERLYSDVFKGDSEEYYDLIYHVAKTATVLHYSYHASVYAERALIYYRDHYRLERAAKCHILKGVNYKRIREMDEALKQFELAEALGKRLSSDTILFRVYEAIGELFHDLKMPTQAIRYYSKAYELVKHQFSVQELNAILGHVKTYIQCDKQEFSKDWLEKADTLLKTEKNMPLRYVYQVKVLRFVLYGFTTQFEKLLVKEVIPYFKSRKLYIAYATYVRLLGDYYYNNRKYKLAAEYYAEAHQAMVDIQHTDNK
;
A
#
# COMPACT_ATOMS: atom_id res chain seq x y z
N MET A 1 -32.00 15.10 -11.03
CA MET A 1 -32.01 13.99 -10.05
C MET A 1 -31.95 12.62 -10.74
N SER A 2 -31.04 12.46 -11.70
CA SER A 2 -30.88 11.20 -12.45
C SER A 2 -29.43 10.67 -12.35
N ASN A 3 -28.69 11.11 -11.32
CA ASN A 3 -27.30 10.73 -11.18
C ASN A 3 -27.18 9.24 -10.84
N GLY A 4 -26.66 8.46 -11.80
CA GLY A 4 -26.17 7.10 -11.62
C GLY A 4 -26.95 5.99 -12.35
N ILE A 5 -28.15 6.21 -12.82
CA ILE A 5 -28.86 5.17 -13.60
C ILE A 5 -28.13 4.85 -14.90
N GLY A 6 -27.42 5.82 -15.49
CA GLY A 6 -26.62 5.63 -16.69
C GLY A 6 -25.47 4.66 -16.50
N GLU A 7 -24.77 4.74 -15.37
CA GLU A 7 -23.69 3.79 -15.04
C GLU A 7 -24.21 2.39 -14.82
N LYS A 8 -25.37 2.26 -14.19
CA LYS A 8 -26.03 0.98 -13.99
C LYS A 8 -26.40 0.35 -15.34
N ILE A 9 -27.03 1.12 -16.24
CA ILE A 9 -27.35 0.69 -17.60
C ILE A 9 -26.08 0.24 -18.33
N LYS A 10 -25.00 1.02 -18.30
CA LYS A 10 -23.70 0.67 -18.91
C LYS A 10 -23.13 -0.63 -18.33
N TYR A 11 -23.16 -0.79 -17.00
CA TYR A 11 -22.66 -1.99 -16.36
C TYR A 11 -23.41 -3.25 -16.80
N PHE A 12 -24.74 -3.22 -16.76
CA PHE A 12 -25.55 -4.37 -17.15
C PHE A 12 -25.47 -4.64 -18.64
N ARG A 13 -25.39 -3.60 -19.47
CA ARG A 13 -25.13 -3.78 -20.91
C ARG A 13 -23.85 -4.55 -21.17
N ILE A 14 -22.74 -4.15 -20.53
CA ILE A 14 -21.44 -4.82 -20.67
C ILE A 14 -21.51 -6.25 -20.10
N LYS A 15 -22.19 -6.45 -18.99
CA LYS A 15 -22.37 -7.76 -18.36
C LYS A 15 -23.14 -8.74 -19.27
N HIS A 16 -24.10 -8.23 -20.01
CA HIS A 16 -24.86 -9.00 -21.00
C HIS A 16 -24.18 -9.07 -22.37
N ASN A 17 -22.92 -8.57 -22.48
CA ASN A 17 -22.17 -8.52 -23.75
C ASN A 17 -22.89 -7.77 -24.88
N LEU A 18 -23.75 -6.81 -24.55
CA LEU A 18 -24.47 -6.00 -25.54
C LEU A 18 -23.62 -4.78 -25.94
N THR A 19 -23.62 -4.47 -27.24
CA THR A 19 -23.13 -3.19 -27.75
C THR A 19 -24.11 -2.04 -27.39
N GLN A 20 -23.65 -0.80 -27.48
CA GLN A 20 -24.56 0.36 -27.33
C GLN A 20 -25.65 0.36 -28.41
N GLU A 21 -25.34 -0.11 -29.61
CA GLU A 21 -26.27 -0.21 -30.73
C GLU A 21 -27.37 -1.23 -30.46
N GLU A 22 -27.01 -2.41 -29.97
CA GLU A 22 -27.96 -3.46 -29.63
C GLU A 22 -28.89 -3.05 -28.49
N LEU A 23 -28.38 -2.40 -27.45
CA LEU A 23 -29.20 -1.93 -26.34
C LEU A 23 -30.11 -0.76 -26.75
N ALA A 24 -29.62 0.18 -27.56
CA ALA A 24 -30.34 1.37 -27.97
C ALA A 24 -31.44 1.08 -28.99
N LYS A 25 -31.33 -0.02 -29.77
CA LYS A 25 -32.22 -0.35 -30.91
C LYS A 25 -33.71 -0.26 -30.57
N GLY A 26 -34.39 0.66 -31.24
CA GLY A 26 -35.81 0.87 -31.07
C GLY A 26 -36.22 1.59 -29.76
N ILE A 27 -35.27 2.07 -28.96
CA ILE A 27 -35.55 2.81 -27.74
C ILE A 27 -35.00 4.24 -27.83
N VAL A 28 -33.71 4.38 -28.11
CA VAL A 28 -33.00 5.67 -28.20
C VAL A 28 -31.95 5.63 -29.30
N SER A 29 -31.37 6.79 -29.67
CA SER A 29 -30.20 6.80 -30.52
C SER A 29 -28.94 6.33 -29.73
N VAL A 30 -27.99 5.73 -30.43
CA VAL A 30 -26.71 5.29 -29.85
C VAL A 30 -25.99 6.45 -29.18
N SER A 31 -25.98 7.63 -29.81
CA SER A 31 -25.41 8.85 -29.27
C SER A 31 -26.09 9.29 -27.98
N TYR A 32 -27.39 9.17 -27.88
CA TYR A 32 -28.15 9.51 -26.67
C TYR A 32 -27.89 8.48 -25.55
N LEU A 33 -27.88 7.18 -25.86
CA LEU A 33 -27.49 6.14 -24.90
C LEU A 33 -26.08 6.38 -24.37
N SER A 34 -25.13 6.72 -25.25
CA SER A 34 -23.76 7.04 -24.82
C SER A 34 -23.70 8.23 -23.86
N LYS A 35 -24.55 9.25 -24.04
CA LYS A 35 -24.66 10.38 -23.10
C LYS A 35 -25.31 9.95 -21.77
N ILE A 36 -26.34 9.11 -21.82
CA ILE A 36 -26.97 8.53 -20.63
C ILE A 36 -25.93 7.73 -19.82
N GLU A 37 -25.22 6.81 -20.46
CA GLU A 37 -24.21 5.96 -19.82
C GLU A 37 -23.02 6.74 -19.21
N ARG A 38 -22.78 7.97 -19.67
CA ARG A 38 -21.76 8.88 -19.13
C ARG A 38 -22.33 9.89 -18.14
N ASN A 39 -23.60 9.80 -17.79
CA ASN A 39 -24.33 10.79 -16.99
C ASN A 39 -24.22 12.24 -17.57
N ALA A 40 -24.01 12.34 -18.88
CA ALA A 40 -23.86 13.62 -19.60
C ALA A 40 -25.18 14.17 -20.16
N ALA A 41 -26.29 13.48 -19.93
CA ALA A 41 -27.64 13.91 -20.29
C ALA A 41 -28.61 13.45 -19.20
N ASP A 42 -29.63 14.26 -18.96
CA ASP A 42 -30.75 13.88 -18.09
C ASP A 42 -31.72 12.99 -18.90
N PRO A 43 -31.81 11.70 -18.61
CA PRO A 43 -32.55 10.79 -19.49
C PRO A 43 -34.02 10.87 -19.26
N ASN A 44 -34.79 10.77 -20.36
CA ASN A 44 -36.25 10.64 -20.30
C ASN A 44 -36.62 9.39 -19.47
N PRO A 45 -37.51 9.50 -18.46
CA PRO A 45 -37.92 8.38 -17.61
C PRO A 45 -38.44 7.17 -18.39
N GLU A 46 -39.13 7.41 -19.48
CA GLU A 46 -39.69 6.34 -20.33
C GLU A 46 -38.59 5.59 -21.09
N ALA A 47 -37.56 6.31 -21.56
CA ALA A 47 -36.39 5.71 -22.18
C ALA A 47 -35.62 4.86 -21.18
N VAL A 48 -35.41 5.36 -19.95
CA VAL A 48 -34.76 4.61 -18.86
C VAL A 48 -35.52 3.33 -18.56
N LYS A 49 -36.85 3.42 -18.44
CA LYS A 49 -37.71 2.26 -18.18
C LYS A 49 -37.53 1.17 -19.24
N LYS A 50 -37.59 1.53 -20.53
CA LYS A 50 -37.42 0.58 -21.65
C LYS A 50 -36.01 -0.02 -21.71
N LEU A 51 -34.96 0.78 -21.44
CA LEU A 51 -33.57 0.28 -21.38
C LEU A 51 -33.38 -0.70 -20.21
N CYS A 52 -33.93 -0.38 -19.04
CA CYS A 52 -33.88 -1.24 -17.87
C CYS A 52 -34.67 -2.56 -18.10
N GLU A 53 -35.85 -2.48 -18.69
CA GLU A 53 -36.66 -3.66 -19.06
C GLU A 53 -35.88 -4.60 -20.00
N ARG A 54 -35.20 -4.05 -21.01
CA ARG A 54 -34.36 -4.83 -21.94
C ARG A 54 -33.19 -5.49 -21.26
N LEU A 55 -32.66 -4.87 -20.21
CA LEU A 55 -31.54 -5.40 -19.39
C LEU A 55 -32.04 -6.31 -18.26
N GLY A 56 -33.35 -6.49 -18.08
CA GLY A 56 -33.90 -7.28 -16.96
C GLY A 56 -33.71 -6.63 -15.60
N ILE A 57 -33.53 -5.30 -15.52
CA ILE A 57 -33.29 -4.55 -14.27
C ILE A 57 -34.45 -3.58 -14.00
N SER A 58 -34.74 -3.34 -12.71
CA SER A 58 -35.80 -2.38 -12.35
C SER A 58 -35.28 -0.94 -12.45
N PRO A 59 -36.08 -0.01 -13.04
CA PRO A 59 -35.79 1.42 -13.05
C PRO A 59 -36.15 2.11 -11.72
N GLU A 60 -36.91 1.47 -10.84
CA GLU A 60 -37.41 2.06 -9.61
C GLU A 60 -36.35 2.00 -8.47
N LYS A 61 -36.35 3.05 -7.64
CA LYS A 61 -35.52 3.16 -6.43
C LYS A 61 -36.11 2.38 -5.24
N VAL A 62 -36.42 1.11 -5.40
CA VAL A 62 -36.77 0.27 -4.25
C VAL A 62 -35.43 -0.24 -3.66
N LEU A 63 -35.00 0.40 -2.58
CA LEU A 63 -33.85 -0.06 -1.83
C LEU A 63 -34.22 -1.41 -1.22
N ASP A 64 -33.60 -2.49 -1.69
CA ASP A 64 -33.60 -3.73 -0.94
C ASP A 64 -32.76 -3.49 0.32
N LYS A 65 -33.45 -3.26 1.46
CA LYS A 65 -32.79 -2.88 2.72
C LYS A 65 -31.75 -3.91 3.16
N ASP A 66 -31.97 -5.17 2.84
CA ASP A 66 -31.08 -6.26 3.23
C ASP A 66 -29.74 -6.16 2.46
N ILE A 67 -29.80 -5.91 1.16
CA ILE A 67 -28.59 -5.72 0.35
C ILE A 67 -27.87 -4.44 0.71
N ALA A 68 -28.58 -3.35 0.95
CA ALA A 68 -27.97 -2.10 1.39
C ALA A 68 -27.22 -2.29 2.72
N ASN A 69 -27.80 -3.03 3.66
CA ASN A 69 -27.17 -3.38 4.92
C ASN A 69 -25.93 -4.27 4.71
N ASP A 70 -26.01 -5.26 3.84
CA ASP A 70 -24.85 -6.14 3.53
C ASP A 70 -23.72 -5.34 2.88
N VAL A 71 -24.01 -4.41 1.99
CA VAL A 71 -23.01 -3.50 1.39
C VAL A 71 -22.37 -2.64 2.48
N MET A 72 -23.14 -2.06 3.40
CA MET A 72 -22.60 -1.25 4.50
C MET A 72 -21.72 -2.10 5.43
N ARG A 73 -22.16 -3.30 5.81
CA ARG A 73 -21.36 -4.24 6.60
C ARG A 73 -20.06 -4.67 5.89
N TRP A 74 -20.15 -4.86 4.57
CA TRP A 74 -18.97 -5.17 3.75
C TRP A 74 -17.96 -4.02 3.76
N MET A 75 -18.40 -2.77 3.55
CA MET A 75 -17.53 -1.60 3.60
C MET A 75 -16.87 -1.46 4.99
N GLU A 76 -17.62 -1.70 6.06
CA GLU A 76 -17.11 -1.69 7.43
C GLU A 76 -16.09 -2.82 7.66
N SER A 77 -16.33 -4.03 7.16
CA SER A 77 -15.38 -5.15 7.26
C SER A 77 -14.06 -4.86 6.54
N LEU A 78 -14.10 -4.17 5.39
CA LEU A 78 -12.91 -3.70 4.68
C LEU A 78 -12.12 -2.65 5.49
N LEU A 79 -12.80 -1.72 6.13
CA LEU A 79 -12.20 -0.72 7.02
C LEU A 79 -11.51 -1.38 8.22
N LYS A 80 -12.19 -2.34 8.83
CA LYS A 80 -11.67 -3.11 9.98
C LYS A 80 -10.62 -4.17 9.59
N ARG A 81 -10.43 -4.43 8.30
CA ARG A 81 -9.53 -5.47 7.77
C ARG A 81 -9.93 -6.90 8.12
N ASP A 82 -11.21 -7.13 8.39
CA ASP A 82 -11.77 -8.47 8.51
C ASP A 82 -11.99 -9.06 7.11
N LEU A 83 -10.93 -9.68 6.58
CA LEU A 83 -10.93 -10.18 5.21
C LEU A 83 -11.78 -11.45 5.03
N VAL A 84 -12.05 -12.19 6.10
CA VAL A 84 -12.93 -13.38 6.05
C VAL A 84 -14.35 -12.91 5.84
N LEU A 85 -14.86 -12.07 6.73
CA LEU A 85 -16.20 -11.49 6.60
C LEU A 85 -16.35 -10.68 5.29
N ALA A 86 -15.30 -9.93 4.91
CA ALA A 86 -15.31 -9.18 3.65
C ALA A 86 -15.43 -10.08 2.43
N HIS A 87 -14.82 -11.27 2.43
CA HIS A 87 -14.92 -12.23 1.33
C HIS A 87 -16.34 -12.79 1.20
N ASP A 88 -16.92 -13.23 2.31
CA ASP A 88 -18.26 -13.84 2.33
C ASP A 88 -19.34 -12.84 1.88
N LEU A 89 -19.30 -11.62 2.43
CA LEU A 89 -20.21 -10.54 2.02
C LEU A 89 -20.00 -10.14 0.55
N TYR A 90 -18.75 -10.10 0.06
CA TYR A 90 -18.47 -9.79 -1.34
C TYR A 90 -19.12 -10.81 -2.28
N GLN A 91 -19.05 -12.10 -1.99
CA GLN A 91 -19.71 -13.13 -2.80
C GLN A 91 -21.23 -12.94 -2.85
N GLY A 92 -21.86 -12.70 -1.71
CA GLY A 92 -23.30 -12.42 -1.62
C GLY A 92 -23.72 -11.15 -2.39
N ILE A 93 -22.92 -10.09 -2.30
CA ILE A 93 -23.16 -8.82 -3.03
C ILE A 93 -23.01 -9.04 -4.54
N GLN A 94 -22.00 -9.79 -5.01
CA GLN A 94 -21.81 -10.03 -6.44
C GLN A 94 -22.94 -10.86 -7.06
N THR A 95 -23.50 -11.84 -6.35
CA THR A 95 -24.64 -12.62 -6.82
C THR A 95 -25.95 -11.81 -6.87
N ASN A 96 -26.06 -10.80 -6.00
CA ASN A 96 -27.25 -9.97 -5.87
C ASN A 96 -27.04 -8.51 -6.35
N ILE A 97 -25.95 -8.24 -7.09
CA ILE A 97 -25.61 -6.88 -7.51
C ILE A 97 -26.71 -6.21 -8.36
N GLU A 98 -27.53 -7.01 -9.02
CA GLU A 98 -28.69 -6.57 -9.79
C GLU A 98 -29.73 -5.85 -8.93
N LYS A 99 -29.83 -6.25 -7.67
CA LYS A 99 -30.77 -5.69 -6.69
C LYS A 99 -30.20 -4.41 -6.02
N VAL A 100 -28.93 -4.04 -6.26
CA VAL A 100 -28.37 -2.75 -5.83
C VAL A 100 -28.87 -1.68 -6.78
N ILE A 101 -29.99 -1.08 -6.43
CA ILE A 101 -30.77 -0.16 -7.29
C ILE A 101 -30.32 1.29 -7.10
N ASP A 102 -29.78 1.62 -5.93
CA ASP A 102 -29.21 2.94 -5.65
C ASP A 102 -27.90 3.13 -6.40
N ALA A 103 -27.86 4.14 -7.25
CA ALA A 103 -26.71 4.41 -8.11
C ALA A 103 -25.46 4.86 -7.32
N ASP A 104 -25.67 5.65 -6.26
CA ASP A 104 -24.57 6.10 -5.40
C ASP A 104 -23.99 4.90 -4.65
N LEU A 105 -24.86 4.02 -4.13
CA LEU A 105 -24.43 2.78 -3.48
C LEU A 105 -23.73 1.84 -4.47
N PHE A 106 -24.22 1.74 -5.70
CA PHE A 106 -23.60 0.92 -6.75
C PHE A 106 -22.21 1.43 -7.13
N CYS A 107 -22.02 2.76 -7.24
CA CYS A 107 -20.70 3.35 -7.48
C CYS A 107 -19.76 3.10 -6.30
N LEU A 108 -20.24 3.23 -5.07
CA LEU A 108 -19.47 2.91 -3.87
C LEU A 108 -19.05 1.43 -3.83
N VAL A 109 -19.94 0.50 -4.23
CA VAL A 109 -19.56 -0.93 -4.37
C VAL A 109 -18.45 -1.11 -5.38
N LYS A 110 -18.50 -0.43 -6.53
CA LYS A 110 -17.45 -0.48 -7.56
C LYS A 110 -16.10 0.02 -7.00
N LEU A 111 -16.10 1.13 -6.26
CA LEU A 111 -14.91 1.71 -5.64
C LEU A 111 -14.34 0.79 -4.55
N HIS A 112 -15.18 0.30 -3.64
CA HIS A 112 -14.74 -0.61 -2.58
C HIS A 112 -14.28 -1.98 -3.13
N THR A 113 -14.78 -2.40 -4.29
CA THR A 113 -14.27 -3.58 -5.00
C THR A 113 -12.80 -3.41 -5.40
N LEU A 114 -12.38 -2.22 -5.84
CA LEU A 114 -10.96 -1.92 -6.07
C LEU A 114 -10.15 -2.15 -4.78
N TYR A 115 -10.64 -1.60 -3.67
CA TYR A 115 -9.98 -1.73 -2.39
C TYR A 115 -9.92 -3.18 -1.89
N TYR A 116 -11.00 -3.93 -2.04
CA TYR A 116 -11.05 -5.35 -1.74
C TYR A 116 -9.98 -6.13 -2.52
N PHE A 117 -9.82 -5.89 -3.82
CA PHE A 117 -8.78 -6.54 -4.63
C PHE A 117 -7.37 -6.14 -4.20
N VAL A 118 -7.15 -4.89 -3.77
CA VAL A 118 -5.86 -4.45 -3.21
C VAL A 118 -5.57 -5.18 -1.90
N LEU A 119 -6.53 -5.28 -0.99
CA LEU A 119 -6.38 -5.95 0.31
C LEU A 119 -6.14 -7.46 0.16
N THR A 120 -6.81 -8.10 -0.78
CA THR A 120 -6.68 -9.54 -1.06
C THR A 120 -5.52 -9.87 -2.02
N LYS A 121 -4.69 -8.87 -2.37
CA LYS A 121 -3.51 -9.01 -3.26
C LYS A 121 -3.85 -9.53 -4.67
N GLN A 122 -5.05 -9.32 -5.14
CA GLN A 122 -5.49 -9.66 -6.50
C GLN A 122 -5.09 -8.56 -7.48
N THR A 123 -3.79 -8.38 -7.70
CA THR A 123 -3.18 -7.24 -8.40
C THR A 123 -3.74 -7.01 -9.80
N ASP A 124 -3.93 -8.06 -10.60
CA ASP A 124 -4.43 -7.93 -11.98
C ASP A 124 -5.88 -7.46 -12.01
N LYS A 125 -6.73 -7.99 -11.12
CA LYS A 125 -8.11 -7.53 -10.98
C LYS A 125 -8.17 -6.09 -10.50
N ALA A 126 -7.30 -5.70 -9.56
CA ALA A 126 -7.18 -4.32 -9.10
C ALA A 126 -6.78 -3.38 -10.25
N LYS A 127 -5.80 -3.75 -11.09
CA LYS A 127 -5.40 -2.97 -12.29
C LYS A 127 -6.54 -2.80 -13.28
N GLN A 128 -7.26 -3.88 -13.59
CA GLN A 128 -8.41 -3.80 -14.49
C GLN A 128 -9.51 -2.90 -13.92
N LYS A 129 -9.82 -3.05 -12.62
CA LYS A 129 -10.83 -2.23 -11.95
C LYS A 129 -10.45 -0.75 -11.92
N LEU A 130 -9.18 -0.45 -11.63
CA LEU A 130 -8.64 0.91 -11.66
C LEU A 130 -8.80 1.56 -13.02
N LYS A 131 -8.49 0.82 -14.12
CA LYS A 131 -8.65 1.32 -15.50
C LYS A 131 -10.09 1.68 -15.82
N LEU A 132 -11.05 0.84 -15.40
CA LEU A 132 -12.48 1.09 -15.60
C LEU A 132 -12.95 2.33 -14.82
N LEU A 133 -12.62 2.41 -13.53
CA LEU A 133 -13.01 3.53 -12.67
C LEU A 133 -12.41 4.86 -13.12
N LYS A 134 -11.21 4.84 -13.70
CA LYS A 134 -10.57 6.04 -14.25
C LYS A 134 -11.37 6.69 -15.39
N GLN A 135 -12.15 5.93 -16.14
CA GLN A 135 -13.01 6.47 -17.18
C GLN A 135 -14.19 7.25 -16.61
N ASP A 136 -14.71 6.80 -15.46
CA ASP A 136 -15.89 7.34 -14.81
C ASP A 136 -15.56 8.50 -13.82
N GLN A 137 -14.26 8.72 -13.48
CA GLN A 137 -13.83 9.65 -12.42
C GLN A 137 -14.31 11.09 -12.56
N LYS A 138 -14.57 11.55 -13.79
CA LYS A 138 -15.07 12.93 -14.05
C LYS A 138 -16.50 13.16 -13.58
N HIS A 139 -17.22 12.09 -13.31
CA HIS A 139 -18.62 12.12 -12.90
C HIS A 139 -18.82 11.77 -11.43
N PHE A 140 -17.73 11.55 -10.69
CA PHE A 140 -17.79 11.21 -9.28
C PHE A 140 -18.29 12.39 -8.44
N SER A 141 -19.21 12.11 -7.53
CA SER A 141 -19.57 13.02 -6.44
C SER A 141 -18.37 13.27 -5.52
N LYS A 142 -18.46 14.24 -4.62
CA LYS A 142 -17.38 14.49 -3.64
C LYS A 142 -17.05 13.24 -2.82
N LYS A 143 -18.06 12.47 -2.38
CA LYS A 143 -17.89 11.23 -1.62
C LYS A 143 -17.20 10.14 -2.43
N GLU A 144 -17.59 9.96 -3.68
CA GLU A 144 -16.98 8.99 -4.59
C GLU A 144 -15.55 9.40 -4.94
N THR A 145 -15.28 10.69 -5.14
CA THR A 145 -13.93 11.23 -5.36
C THR A 145 -13.02 10.97 -4.17
N TYR A 146 -13.53 11.14 -2.94
CA TYR A 146 -12.80 10.79 -1.72
C TYR A 146 -12.37 9.32 -1.72
N TYR A 147 -13.31 8.39 -1.92
CA TYR A 147 -13.01 6.97 -1.94
C TYR A 147 -12.12 6.56 -3.12
N TRP A 148 -12.33 7.19 -4.29
CA TRP A 148 -11.45 7.00 -5.44
C TRP A 148 -10.00 7.34 -5.13
N LEU A 149 -9.74 8.50 -4.56
CA LEU A 149 -8.40 8.94 -4.18
C LEU A 149 -7.80 8.02 -3.11
N LYS A 150 -8.55 7.72 -2.05
CA LYS A 150 -8.12 6.83 -0.98
C LYS A 150 -7.74 5.44 -1.51
N PHE A 151 -8.58 4.82 -2.31
CA PHE A 151 -8.35 3.46 -2.80
C PHE A 151 -7.31 3.38 -3.92
N LYS A 152 -7.22 4.40 -4.75
CA LYS A 152 -6.14 4.57 -5.71
C LYS A 152 -4.80 4.71 -4.99
N ALA A 153 -4.72 5.50 -3.91
CA ALA A 153 -3.53 5.61 -3.09
C ALA A 153 -3.12 4.26 -2.47
N HIS A 154 -4.07 3.47 -1.98
CA HIS A 154 -3.79 2.11 -1.50
C HIS A 154 -3.22 1.20 -2.59
N PHE A 155 -3.75 1.28 -3.80
CA PHE A 155 -3.23 0.53 -4.95
C PHE A 155 -1.80 0.98 -5.30
N GLU A 156 -1.55 2.29 -5.37
CA GLU A 156 -0.22 2.86 -5.65
C GLU A 156 0.79 2.50 -4.56
N TYR A 157 0.37 2.46 -3.30
CA TYR A 157 1.18 1.97 -2.19
C TYR A 157 1.57 0.49 -2.38
N ALA A 158 0.62 -0.36 -2.77
CA ALA A 158 0.87 -1.77 -3.04
C ALA A 158 1.84 -1.98 -4.22
N GLU A 159 1.76 -1.13 -5.25
CA GLU A 159 2.68 -1.10 -6.40
C GLU A 159 4.02 -0.39 -6.10
N SER A 160 4.30 -0.05 -4.84
CA SER A 160 5.50 0.67 -4.40
C SER A 160 5.68 2.07 -5.04
N SER A 161 4.60 2.69 -5.50
CA SER A 161 4.57 4.08 -6.00
C SER A 161 4.22 5.04 -4.86
N TYR A 162 5.06 5.07 -3.82
CA TYR A 162 4.73 5.68 -2.53
C TYR A 162 4.50 7.18 -2.59
N GLU A 163 5.23 7.91 -3.43
CA GLU A 163 5.04 9.36 -3.57
C GLU A 163 3.65 9.71 -4.13
N LYS A 164 3.21 8.97 -5.18
CA LYS A 164 1.85 9.14 -5.71
C LYS A 164 0.80 8.78 -4.67
N ALA A 165 1.03 7.68 -3.95
CA ALA A 165 0.14 7.27 -2.87
C ALA A 165 0.02 8.35 -1.78
N PHE A 166 1.13 8.96 -1.38
CA PHE A 166 1.15 10.04 -0.39
C PHE A 166 0.33 11.24 -0.83
N LEU A 167 0.56 11.71 -2.07
CA LEU A 167 -0.19 12.84 -2.64
C LEU A 167 -1.70 12.58 -2.71
N HIS A 168 -2.11 11.37 -3.17
CA HIS A 168 -3.53 11.04 -3.24
C HIS A 168 -4.18 10.84 -1.85
N PHE A 169 -3.43 10.32 -0.85
CA PHE A 169 -3.94 10.28 0.52
C PHE A 169 -4.13 11.67 1.09
N GLN A 170 -3.21 12.61 0.87
CA GLN A 170 -3.35 14.02 1.30
C GLN A 170 -4.52 14.71 0.58
N GLU A 171 -4.71 14.44 -0.72
CA GLU A 171 -5.84 14.98 -1.46
C GLU A 171 -7.17 14.43 -0.94
N ALA A 172 -7.23 13.14 -0.59
CA ALA A 172 -8.40 12.55 0.08
C ALA A 172 -8.64 13.18 1.46
N GLU A 173 -7.59 13.47 2.23
CA GLU A 173 -7.72 14.15 3.53
C GLU A 173 -8.36 15.54 3.38
N ARG A 174 -7.93 16.32 2.40
CA ARG A 174 -8.51 17.66 2.15
C ARG A 174 -10.00 17.61 1.82
N LEU A 175 -10.46 16.53 1.17
CA LEU A 175 -11.87 16.35 0.83
C LEU A 175 -12.70 15.79 1.99
N TYR A 176 -12.06 15.25 3.03
CA TYR A 176 -12.78 14.53 4.08
C TYR A 176 -13.86 15.40 4.76
N SER A 177 -13.51 16.61 5.17
CA SER A 177 -14.42 17.54 5.86
C SER A 177 -15.62 17.97 5.01
N ASP A 178 -15.48 17.95 3.69
CA ASP A 178 -16.55 18.26 2.74
C ASP A 178 -17.55 17.11 2.59
N VAL A 179 -17.12 15.88 2.92
CA VAL A 179 -17.88 14.64 2.69
C VAL A 179 -18.49 14.11 3.98
N PHE A 180 -17.72 14.17 5.06
CA PHE A 180 -18.09 13.59 6.35
C PHE A 180 -18.13 14.66 7.44
N LYS A 181 -19.04 14.47 8.41
CA LYS A 181 -19.12 15.33 9.58
C LYS A 181 -18.44 14.67 10.77
N GLY A 182 -17.55 15.43 11.42
CA GLY A 182 -16.89 14.99 12.64
C GLY A 182 -15.82 13.93 12.43
N ASP A 183 -15.25 13.52 13.56
CA ASP A 183 -14.21 12.52 13.62
C ASP A 183 -14.79 11.10 13.54
N SER A 184 -14.18 10.26 12.71
CA SER A 184 -14.60 8.88 12.55
C SER A 184 -13.41 7.94 12.36
N GLU A 185 -13.63 6.64 12.53
CA GLU A 185 -12.62 5.61 12.27
C GLU A 185 -12.12 5.67 10.81
N GLU A 186 -13.00 6.06 9.88
CA GLU A 186 -12.66 6.27 8.45
C GLU A 186 -11.58 7.35 8.27
N TYR A 187 -11.70 8.48 9.00
CA TYR A 187 -10.71 9.55 8.97
C TYR A 187 -9.36 9.10 9.51
N TYR A 188 -9.37 8.46 10.68
CA TYR A 188 -8.12 8.05 11.32
C TYR A 188 -7.46 6.86 10.64
N ASP A 189 -8.22 6.00 9.93
CA ASP A 189 -7.63 5.03 9.00
C ASP A 189 -6.88 5.74 7.86
N LEU A 190 -7.47 6.77 7.27
CA LEU A 190 -6.79 7.58 6.25
C LEU A 190 -5.51 8.24 6.82
N ILE A 191 -5.62 8.92 7.97
CA ILE A 191 -4.50 9.58 8.67
C ILE A 191 -3.36 8.60 8.97
N TYR A 192 -3.69 7.41 9.45
CA TYR A 192 -2.70 6.35 9.66
C TYR A 192 -1.99 5.97 8.36
N HIS A 193 -2.70 5.92 7.22
CA HIS A 193 -2.09 5.58 5.93
C HIS A 193 -1.24 6.72 5.37
N VAL A 194 -1.58 7.98 5.63
CA VAL A 194 -0.69 9.13 5.37
C VAL A 194 0.61 8.97 6.17
N ALA A 195 0.52 8.74 7.50
CA ALA A 195 1.68 8.53 8.36
C ALA A 195 2.57 7.38 7.89
N LYS A 196 1.94 6.24 7.58
CA LYS A 196 2.63 5.04 7.10
C LYS A 196 3.38 5.29 5.79
N THR A 197 2.76 6.01 4.85
CA THR A 197 3.36 6.31 3.56
C THR A 197 4.49 7.33 3.69
N ALA A 198 4.30 8.37 4.50
CA ALA A 198 5.32 9.34 4.86
C ALA A 198 6.54 8.66 5.53
N THR A 199 6.30 7.67 6.42
CA THR A 199 7.35 6.87 7.01
C THR A 199 8.17 6.12 5.95
N VAL A 200 7.54 5.53 4.94
CA VAL A 200 8.27 4.85 3.85
C VAL A 200 9.08 5.83 2.99
N LEU A 201 8.56 7.02 2.77
CA LEU A 201 9.22 8.09 2.01
C LEU A 201 10.29 8.84 2.81
N HIS A 202 10.43 8.55 4.10
CA HIS A 202 11.31 9.28 5.02
C HIS A 202 10.92 10.76 5.25
N TYR A 203 9.66 11.11 5.05
CA TYR A 203 9.11 12.41 5.42
C TYR A 203 8.82 12.42 6.92
N SER A 204 9.86 12.69 7.73
CA SER A 204 9.84 12.46 9.18
C SER A 204 8.87 13.38 9.91
N TYR A 205 8.76 14.64 9.47
CA TYR A 205 7.81 15.59 10.03
C TYR A 205 6.36 15.13 9.83
N HIS A 206 5.97 14.89 8.58
CA HIS A 206 4.63 14.41 8.25
C HIS A 206 4.32 13.08 8.94
N ALA A 207 5.26 12.13 8.90
CA ALA A 207 5.08 10.83 9.54
C ALA A 207 4.81 10.95 11.04
N SER A 208 5.53 11.83 11.74
CA SER A 208 5.37 12.04 13.18
C SER A 208 4.03 12.70 13.52
N VAL A 209 3.67 13.79 12.82
CA VAL A 209 2.41 14.51 13.07
C VAL A 209 1.20 13.62 12.82
N TYR A 210 1.16 12.93 11.69
CA TYR A 210 0.02 12.07 11.34
C TYR A 210 -0.05 10.81 12.22
N ALA A 211 1.09 10.22 12.60
CA ALA A 211 1.12 9.07 13.50
C ALA A 211 0.61 9.43 14.91
N GLU A 212 0.98 10.61 15.42
CA GLU A 212 0.49 11.10 16.72
C GLU A 212 -1.02 11.32 16.71
N ARG A 213 -1.54 12.03 15.69
CA ARG A 213 -2.98 12.26 15.54
C ARG A 213 -3.77 10.94 15.50
N ALA A 214 -3.28 9.96 14.73
CA ALA A 214 -3.92 8.65 14.66
C ALA A 214 -3.81 7.89 15.99
N LEU A 215 -2.67 7.96 16.69
CA LEU A 215 -2.45 7.28 17.97
C LEU A 215 -3.40 7.76 19.04
N ILE A 216 -3.58 9.09 19.19
CA ILE A 216 -4.51 9.67 20.15
C ILE A 216 -5.90 9.08 19.98
N TYR A 217 -6.43 9.11 18.78
CA TYR A 217 -7.76 8.55 18.50
C TYR A 217 -7.84 7.05 18.81
N TYR A 218 -6.88 6.26 18.33
CA TYR A 218 -6.92 4.82 18.52
C TYR A 218 -6.77 4.40 19.98
N ARG A 219 -5.99 5.14 20.78
CA ARG A 219 -5.89 4.95 22.21
C ARG A 219 -7.21 5.27 22.91
N ASP A 220 -7.81 6.40 22.60
CA ASP A 220 -9.03 6.89 23.26
C ASP A 220 -10.26 6.03 22.90
N HIS A 221 -10.21 5.33 21.74
CA HIS A 221 -11.25 4.40 21.30
C HIS A 221 -10.88 2.91 21.49
N TYR A 222 -9.87 2.62 22.32
CA TYR A 222 -9.43 1.24 22.63
C TYR A 222 -9.10 0.37 21.41
N ARG A 223 -8.66 0.98 20.31
CA ARG A 223 -8.21 0.28 19.08
C ARG A 223 -6.75 -0.16 19.22
N LEU A 224 -6.50 -1.11 20.14
CA LEU A 224 -5.15 -1.49 20.59
C LEU A 224 -4.23 -1.94 19.45
N GLU A 225 -4.75 -2.68 18.48
CA GLU A 225 -3.95 -3.12 17.32
C GLU A 225 -3.48 -1.92 16.46
N ARG A 226 -4.36 -0.95 16.23
CA ARG A 226 -4.04 0.27 15.50
C ARG A 226 -3.07 1.16 16.29
N ALA A 227 -3.27 1.28 17.61
CA ALA A 227 -2.35 2.00 18.48
C ALA A 227 -0.94 1.39 18.46
N ALA A 228 -0.82 0.06 18.52
CA ALA A 228 0.47 -0.61 18.40
C ALA A 228 1.17 -0.29 17.07
N LYS A 229 0.43 -0.29 15.96
CA LYS A 229 0.97 0.09 14.65
C LYS A 229 1.44 1.56 14.60
N CYS A 230 0.73 2.48 15.27
CA CYS A 230 1.16 3.87 15.38
C CYS A 230 2.43 4.02 16.23
N HIS A 231 2.55 3.29 17.34
CA HIS A 231 3.77 3.24 18.13
C HIS A 231 4.97 2.74 17.31
N ILE A 232 4.80 1.71 16.46
CA ILE A 232 5.85 1.24 15.55
C ILE A 232 6.28 2.37 14.60
N LEU A 233 5.34 3.08 13.97
CA LEU A 233 5.66 4.19 13.07
C LEU A 233 6.43 5.31 13.80
N LYS A 234 5.99 5.68 15.01
CA LYS A 234 6.68 6.67 15.84
C LYS A 234 8.10 6.23 16.19
N GLY A 235 8.27 4.98 16.63
CA GLY A 235 9.59 4.42 16.93
C GLY A 235 10.54 4.45 15.73
N VAL A 236 10.06 4.08 14.53
CA VAL A 236 10.84 4.17 13.29
C VAL A 236 11.25 5.61 12.98
N ASN A 237 10.35 6.58 13.20
CA ASN A 237 10.68 7.99 12.95
C ASN A 237 11.65 8.56 13.98
N TYR A 238 11.51 8.24 15.28
CA TYR A 238 12.47 8.61 16.32
C TYR A 238 13.87 8.04 16.04
N LYS A 239 13.96 6.76 15.63
CA LYS A 239 15.22 6.14 15.20
C LYS A 239 15.92 6.95 14.08
N ARG A 240 15.15 7.46 13.11
CA ARG A 240 15.68 8.26 11.98
C ARG A 240 16.28 9.60 12.39
N ILE A 241 15.64 10.27 13.34
CA ILE A 241 16.16 11.54 13.87
C ILE A 241 17.17 11.35 14.99
N ARG A 242 17.65 10.10 15.19
CA ARG A 242 18.65 9.72 16.18
C ARG A 242 18.23 9.81 17.66
N GLU A 243 16.94 9.91 17.92
CA GLU A 243 16.36 9.82 19.26
C GLU A 243 16.12 8.35 19.64
N MET A 244 17.23 7.63 19.95
CA MET A 244 17.22 6.17 20.08
C MET A 244 16.45 5.68 21.30
N ASP A 245 16.51 6.42 22.42
CA ASP A 245 15.81 6.08 23.65
C ASP A 245 14.29 6.20 23.48
N GLU A 246 13.82 7.28 22.84
CA GLU A 246 12.42 7.44 22.52
C GLU A 246 11.94 6.40 21.49
N ALA A 247 12.80 6.04 20.52
CA ALA A 247 12.48 4.98 19.58
C ALA A 247 12.26 3.65 20.32
N LEU A 248 13.17 3.27 21.21
CA LEU A 248 13.05 2.04 21.99
C LEU A 248 11.80 2.03 22.86
N LYS A 249 11.51 3.12 23.55
CA LYS A 249 10.28 3.28 24.35
C LYS A 249 9.01 3.09 23.53
N GLN A 250 8.95 3.64 22.32
CA GLN A 250 7.79 3.43 21.43
C GLN A 250 7.67 1.96 20.99
N PHE A 251 8.78 1.29 20.71
CA PHE A 251 8.78 -0.13 20.35
C PHE A 251 8.37 -1.01 21.53
N GLU A 252 8.80 -0.70 22.77
CA GLU A 252 8.39 -1.41 23.99
C GLU A 252 6.87 -1.29 24.24
N LEU A 253 6.29 -0.10 24.03
CA LEU A 253 4.84 0.09 24.09
C LEU A 253 4.12 -0.77 23.04
N ALA A 254 4.64 -0.82 21.81
CA ALA A 254 4.07 -1.67 20.77
C ALA A 254 4.24 -3.16 21.09
N GLU A 255 5.37 -3.58 21.68
CA GLU A 255 5.60 -4.95 22.14
C GLU A 255 4.59 -5.38 23.22
N ALA A 256 4.37 -4.53 24.20
CA ALA A 256 3.41 -4.78 25.27
C ALA A 256 1.98 -4.98 24.70
N LEU A 257 1.58 -4.11 23.77
CA LEU A 257 0.29 -4.26 23.08
C LEU A 257 0.24 -5.52 22.20
N GLY A 258 1.32 -5.84 21.48
CA GLY A 258 1.42 -7.06 20.66
C GLY A 258 1.28 -8.33 21.49
N LYS A 259 1.93 -8.39 22.65
CA LYS A 259 1.80 -9.50 23.60
C LYS A 259 0.38 -9.62 24.16
N ARG A 260 -0.23 -8.49 24.56
CA ARG A 260 -1.60 -8.46 25.07
C ARG A 260 -2.62 -8.96 24.04
N LEU A 261 -2.38 -8.69 22.77
CA LEU A 261 -3.24 -9.09 21.64
C LEU A 261 -2.90 -10.47 21.09
N SER A 262 -1.84 -11.11 21.60
CA SER A 262 -1.28 -12.36 21.02
C SER A 262 -1.07 -12.25 19.50
N SER A 263 -0.58 -11.09 19.04
CA SER A 263 -0.46 -10.77 17.61
C SER A 263 0.97 -10.97 17.10
N ASP A 264 1.23 -12.11 16.48
CA ASP A 264 2.53 -12.40 15.87
C ASP A 264 2.92 -11.37 14.82
N THR A 265 1.95 -10.83 14.10
CA THR A 265 2.19 -9.78 13.09
C THR A 265 2.75 -8.49 13.70
N ILE A 266 2.23 -8.06 14.86
CA ILE A 266 2.74 -6.88 15.58
C ILE A 266 4.10 -7.21 16.18
N LEU A 267 4.22 -8.34 16.88
CA LEU A 267 5.47 -8.76 17.53
C LEU A 267 6.61 -8.90 16.51
N PHE A 268 6.34 -9.50 15.34
CA PHE A 268 7.32 -9.56 14.27
C PHE A 268 7.85 -8.16 13.89
N ARG A 269 6.94 -7.21 13.62
CA ARG A 269 7.31 -5.85 13.22
C ARG A 269 8.10 -5.12 14.30
N VAL A 270 7.74 -5.32 15.55
CA VAL A 270 8.46 -4.73 16.69
C VAL A 270 9.85 -5.33 16.81
N TYR A 271 9.99 -6.65 16.75
CA TYR A 271 11.29 -7.31 16.88
C TYR A 271 12.21 -6.98 15.70
N GLU A 272 11.69 -6.91 14.48
CA GLU A 272 12.41 -6.41 13.30
C GLU A 272 12.92 -4.98 13.55
N ALA A 273 12.07 -4.07 14.01
CA ALA A 273 12.42 -2.67 14.22
C ALA A 273 13.43 -2.47 15.37
N ILE A 274 13.31 -3.22 16.47
CA ILE A 274 14.29 -3.20 17.56
C ILE A 274 15.61 -3.82 17.10
N GLY A 275 15.56 -4.90 16.31
CA GLY A 275 16.76 -5.50 15.70
C GLY A 275 17.52 -4.50 14.82
N GLU A 276 16.81 -3.74 13.97
CA GLU A 276 17.40 -2.66 13.19
C GLU A 276 17.96 -1.53 14.06
N LEU A 277 17.28 -1.15 15.15
CA LEU A 277 17.77 -0.13 16.07
C LEU A 277 19.10 -0.54 16.69
N PHE A 278 19.21 -1.76 17.21
CA PHE A 278 20.46 -2.25 17.79
C PHE A 278 21.57 -2.50 16.74
N HIS A 279 21.20 -2.85 15.51
CA HIS A 279 22.15 -2.90 14.41
C HIS A 279 22.74 -1.51 14.11
N ASP A 280 21.89 -0.46 14.05
CA ASP A 280 22.34 0.92 13.84
C ASP A 280 23.21 1.45 14.99
N LEU A 281 22.95 1.01 16.23
CA LEU A 281 23.75 1.29 17.42
C LEU A 281 25.05 0.47 17.50
N LYS A 282 25.35 -0.40 16.53
CA LYS A 282 26.49 -1.31 16.52
C LYS A 282 26.53 -2.24 17.74
N MET A 283 25.36 -2.70 18.18
CA MET A 283 25.17 -3.65 19.28
C MET A 283 24.70 -5.02 18.73
N PRO A 284 25.62 -5.80 18.12
CA PRO A 284 25.26 -6.97 17.31
C PRO A 284 24.59 -8.08 18.12
N THR A 285 24.97 -8.28 19.37
CA THR A 285 24.38 -9.33 20.22
C THR A 285 22.88 -9.09 20.44
N GLN A 286 22.50 -7.84 20.73
CA GLN A 286 21.10 -7.46 20.88
C GLN A 286 20.36 -7.52 19.55
N ALA A 287 20.97 -7.00 18.48
CA ALA A 287 20.38 -7.06 17.14
C ALA A 287 20.04 -8.50 16.73
N ILE A 288 20.99 -9.42 16.84
CA ILE A 288 20.81 -10.85 16.53
C ILE A 288 19.70 -11.45 17.39
N ARG A 289 19.69 -11.15 18.71
CA ARG A 289 18.63 -11.65 19.60
C ARG A 289 17.23 -11.27 19.13
N TYR A 290 17.03 -10.01 18.71
CA TYR A 290 15.74 -9.54 18.25
C TYR A 290 15.37 -10.04 16.85
N TYR A 291 16.33 -10.11 15.93
CA TYR A 291 16.10 -10.75 14.63
C TYR A 291 15.77 -12.24 14.76
N SER A 292 16.38 -12.95 15.72
CA SER A 292 16.04 -14.34 16.01
C SER A 292 14.60 -14.48 16.54
N LYS A 293 14.16 -13.59 17.45
CA LYS A 293 12.74 -13.54 17.88
C LYS A 293 11.81 -13.28 16.69
N ALA A 294 12.17 -12.36 15.80
CA ALA A 294 11.37 -12.08 14.61
C ALA A 294 11.31 -13.31 13.67
N TYR A 295 12.46 -13.95 13.44
CA TYR A 295 12.53 -15.12 12.56
C TYR A 295 11.69 -16.29 13.09
N GLU A 296 11.73 -16.60 14.40
CA GLU A 296 10.93 -17.67 14.99
C GLU A 296 9.43 -17.50 14.77
N LEU A 297 8.90 -16.27 14.69
CA LEU A 297 7.48 -16.00 14.43
C LEU A 297 7.06 -16.25 12.97
N VAL A 298 8.00 -16.26 12.04
CA VAL A 298 7.70 -16.26 10.60
C VAL A 298 8.43 -17.35 9.80
N LYS A 299 9.26 -18.15 10.45
CA LYS A 299 10.00 -19.24 9.80
C LYS A 299 9.04 -20.21 9.10
N HIS A 300 9.45 -20.69 7.93
CA HIS A 300 8.69 -21.60 7.08
C HIS A 300 7.39 -21.04 6.48
N GLN A 301 7.17 -19.73 6.59
CA GLN A 301 6.03 -19.07 5.93
C GLN A 301 6.32 -18.69 4.47
N PHE A 302 7.55 -18.85 4.02
CA PHE A 302 8.02 -18.45 2.68
C PHE A 302 7.61 -17.04 2.30
N SER A 303 7.74 -16.12 3.25
CA SER A 303 7.19 -14.78 3.20
C SER A 303 8.27 -13.71 3.10
N VAL A 304 7.85 -12.50 2.72
CA VAL A 304 8.71 -11.30 2.77
C VAL A 304 9.20 -11.04 4.20
N GLN A 305 8.37 -11.34 5.20
CA GLN A 305 8.74 -11.17 6.61
C GLN A 305 9.87 -12.11 7.01
N GLU A 306 9.81 -13.36 6.60
CA GLU A 306 10.88 -14.32 6.83
C GLU A 306 12.19 -13.85 6.18
N LEU A 307 12.12 -13.39 4.92
CA LEU A 307 13.29 -12.85 4.23
C LEU A 307 13.88 -11.63 4.94
N ASN A 308 13.05 -10.72 5.45
CA ASN A 308 13.52 -9.56 6.21
C ASN A 308 14.29 -9.97 7.48
N ALA A 309 13.77 -10.91 8.25
CA ALA A 309 14.47 -11.42 9.45
C ALA A 309 15.80 -12.05 9.08
N ILE A 310 15.84 -12.86 8.01
CA ILE A 310 17.08 -13.46 7.48
C ILE A 310 18.09 -12.37 7.09
N LEU A 311 17.66 -11.35 6.34
CA LEU A 311 18.51 -10.25 5.90
C LEU A 311 19.03 -9.40 7.08
N GLY A 312 18.26 -9.27 8.15
CA GLY A 312 18.69 -8.66 9.41
C GLY A 312 19.91 -9.39 10.01
N HIS A 313 19.86 -10.72 10.07
CA HIS A 313 20.99 -11.55 10.51
C HIS A 313 22.20 -11.37 9.59
N VAL A 314 22.02 -11.50 8.26
CA VAL A 314 23.11 -11.35 7.28
C VAL A 314 23.85 -10.03 7.46
N LYS A 315 23.11 -8.91 7.48
CA LYS A 315 23.67 -7.57 7.64
C LYS A 315 24.44 -7.43 8.96
N THR A 316 23.87 -7.94 10.06
CA THR A 316 24.48 -7.82 11.39
C THR A 316 25.74 -8.68 11.50
N TYR A 317 25.75 -9.90 10.95
CA TYR A 317 26.95 -10.72 10.95
C TYR A 317 28.05 -10.16 10.03
N ILE A 318 27.70 -9.56 8.88
CA ILE A 318 28.67 -8.81 8.05
C ILE A 318 29.28 -7.66 8.85
N GLN A 319 28.48 -6.89 9.59
CA GLN A 319 28.94 -5.75 10.38
C GLN A 319 29.92 -6.18 11.49
N CYS A 320 29.83 -7.41 12.02
CA CYS A 320 30.75 -7.95 13.04
C CYS A 320 31.88 -8.80 12.46
N ASP A 321 32.05 -8.83 11.16
CA ASP A 321 33.02 -9.67 10.43
C ASP A 321 32.90 -11.19 10.72
N LYS A 322 31.71 -11.66 11.03
CA LYS A 322 31.39 -13.08 11.22
C LYS A 322 30.95 -13.71 9.92
N GLN A 323 31.87 -13.89 8.99
CA GLN A 323 31.59 -14.27 7.59
C GLN A 323 30.91 -15.63 7.47
N GLU A 324 31.25 -16.65 8.26
CA GLU A 324 30.64 -17.98 8.18
C GLU A 324 29.12 -17.90 8.49
N PHE A 325 28.76 -17.27 9.60
CA PHE A 325 27.34 -17.09 9.94
C PHE A 325 26.57 -16.26 8.90
N SER A 326 27.25 -15.28 8.31
CA SER A 326 26.64 -14.50 7.22
C SER A 326 26.33 -15.36 6.00
N LYS A 327 27.21 -16.29 5.65
CA LYS A 327 27.02 -17.23 4.52
C LYS A 327 25.83 -18.17 4.79
N ASP A 328 25.77 -18.76 5.96
CA ASP A 328 24.67 -19.67 6.33
C ASP A 328 23.29 -18.99 6.21
N TRP A 329 23.20 -17.75 6.71
CA TRP A 329 21.96 -16.98 6.62
C TRP A 329 21.66 -16.52 5.18
N LEU A 330 22.69 -16.21 4.38
CA LEU A 330 22.51 -15.84 2.98
C LEU A 330 22.04 -17.03 2.13
N GLU A 331 22.50 -18.26 2.43
CA GLU A 331 22.01 -19.48 1.80
C GLU A 331 20.52 -19.74 2.09
N LYS A 332 20.06 -19.45 3.33
CA LYS A 332 18.63 -19.48 3.66
C LYS A 332 17.84 -18.49 2.81
N ALA A 333 18.36 -17.27 2.62
CA ALA A 333 17.72 -16.27 1.76
C ALA A 333 17.63 -16.75 0.30
N ASP A 334 18.70 -17.36 -0.22
CA ASP A 334 18.73 -17.93 -1.57
C ASP A 334 17.73 -19.07 -1.76
N THR A 335 17.63 -19.95 -0.76
CA THR A 335 16.66 -21.05 -0.77
C THR A 335 15.23 -20.52 -0.79
N LEU A 336 14.93 -19.51 0.04
CA LEU A 336 13.62 -18.89 0.07
C LEU A 336 13.27 -18.19 -1.25
N LEU A 337 14.21 -17.51 -1.89
CA LEU A 337 14.01 -16.90 -3.21
C LEU A 337 13.80 -17.91 -4.33
N LYS A 338 14.37 -19.11 -4.23
CA LYS A 338 14.14 -20.19 -5.20
C LYS A 338 12.76 -20.82 -5.03
N THR A 339 12.29 -20.92 -3.79
CA THR A 339 10.98 -21.50 -3.47
C THR A 339 9.84 -20.55 -3.80
N GLU A 340 9.99 -19.27 -3.42
CA GLU A 340 8.95 -18.24 -3.62
C GLU A 340 9.33 -17.31 -4.79
N LYS A 341 8.78 -17.61 -5.97
CA LYS A 341 9.08 -16.89 -7.21
C LYS A 341 8.48 -15.48 -7.27
N ASN A 342 7.49 -15.17 -6.43
CA ASN A 342 6.77 -13.91 -6.45
C ASN A 342 7.33 -12.87 -5.46
N MET A 343 8.57 -13.05 -4.99
CA MET A 343 9.21 -12.07 -4.11
C MET A 343 9.38 -10.70 -4.81
N PRO A 344 9.04 -9.59 -4.12
CA PRO A 344 9.22 -8.27 -4.70
C PRO A 344 10.69 -8.02 -5.09
N LEU A 345 10.91 -7.48 -6.28
CA LEU A 345 12.24 -7.35 -6.91
C LEU A 345 13.26 -6.60 -6.04
N ARG A 346 12.79 -5.65 -5.22
CA ARG A 346 13.66 -4.94 -4.26
C ARG A 346 14.41 -5.88 -3.32
N TYR A 347 13.78 -6.96 -2.87
CA TYR A 347 14.40 -7.93 -1.98
C TYR A 347 15.35 -8.87 -2.73
N VAL A 348 15.00 -9.24 -3.94
CA VAL A 348 15.89 -10.01 -4.82
C VAL A 348 17.20 -9.24 -5.06
N TYR A 349 17.11 -7.93 -5.34
CA TYR A 349 18.29 -7.09 -5.49
C TYR A 349 19.09 -6.98 -4.19
N GLN A 350 18.44 -6.88 -3.06
CA GLN A 350 19.09 -6.80 -1.77
C GLN A 350 19.94 -8.05 -1.49
N VAL A 351 19.39 -9.25 -1.73
CA VAL A 351 20.12 -10.54 -1.60
C VAL A 351 21.30 -10.60 -2.58
N LYS A 352 21.07 -10.25 -3.86
CA LYS A 352 22.14 -10.24 -4.89
C LYS A 352 23.30 -9.32 -4.50
N VAL A 353 23.01 -8.11 -4.00
CA VAL A 353 24.03 -7.15 -3.58
C VAL A 353 24.77 -7.62 -2.34
N LEU A 354 24.07 -8.15 -1.32
CA LEU A 354 24.71 -8.69 -0.11
C LEU A 354 25.65 -9.84 -0.42
N ARG A 355 25.36 -10.63 -1.45
CA ARG A 355 26.29 -11.67 -1.92
C ARG A 355 27.62 -11.07 -2.37
N PHE A 356 27.62 -9.99 -3.15
CA PHE A 356 28.85 -9.32 -3.55
C PHE A 356 29.58 -8.65 -2.37
N VAL A 357 28.84 -8.11 -1.41
CA VAL A 357 29.43 -7.56 -0.18
C VAL A 357 30.15 -8.65 0.61
N LEU A 358 29.62 -9.88 0.65
CA LEU A 358 30.17 -11.00 1.41
C LEU A 358 31.32 -11.73 0.69
N TYR A 359 31.19 -11.94 -0.63
CA TYR A 359 32.15 -12.74 -1.40
C TYR A 359 33.15 -11.91 -2.21
N GLY A 360 33.01 -10.59 -2.20
CA GLY A 360 33.89 -9.67 -2.91
C GLY A 360 33.27 -9.08 -4.17
N PHE A 361 33.71 -7.88 -4.49
CA PHE A 361 33.21 -7.12 -5.64
C PHE A 361 33.91 -7.52 -6.92
N THR A 362 33.13 -7.76 -7.98
CA THR A 362 33.59 -8.12 -9.33
C THR A 362 33.01 -7.15 -10.35
N THR A 363 33.43 -7.26 -11.62
CA THR A 363 32.81 -6.50 -12.74
C THR A 363 31.32 -6.82 -12.93
N GLN A 364 30.85 -7.98 -12.46
CA GLN A 364 29.42 -8.33 -12.46
C GLN A 364 28.63 -7.50 -11.44
N PHE A 365 29.26 -7.12 -10.30
CA PHE A 365 28.67 -6.22 -9.34
C PHE A 365 28.36 -4.83 -9.94
N GLU A 366 29.36 -4.25 -10.66
CA GLU A 366 29.19 -2.98 -11.37
C GLU A 366 28.01 -3.06 -12.35
N LYS A 367 27.98 -4.11 -13.19
CA LYS A 367 26.90 -4.33 -14.16
C LYS A 367 25.53 -4.44 -13.48
N LEU A 368 25.43 -5.18 -12.38
CA LEU A 368 24.20 -5.33 -11.61
C LEU A 368 23.72 -3.97 -11.07
N LEU A 369 24.60 -3.20 -10.43
CA LEU A 369 24.21 -1.90 -9.86
C LEU A 369 23.80 -0.91 -10.94
N VAL A 370 24.61 -0.73 -11.98
CA VAL A 370 24.39 0.28 -13.02
C VAL A 370 23.17 -0.03 -13.88
N LYS A 371 22.99 -1.32 -14.26
CA LYS A 371 21.95 -1.69 -15.24
C LYS A 371 20.60 -2.05 -14.60
N GLU A 372 20.59 -2.53 -13.37
CA GLU A 372 19.38 -3.09 -12.77
C GLU A 372 18.99 -2.36 -11.48
N VAL A 373 19.87 -2.36 -10.46
CA VAL A 373 19.52 -1.95 -9.10
C VAL A 373 19.26 -0.43 -9.02
N ILE A 374 20.24 0.36 -9.42
CA ILE A 374 20.15 1.85 -9.35
C ILE A 374 18.98 2.38 -10.18
N PRO A 375 18.77 1.97 -11.46
CA PRO A 375 17.61 2.40 -12.24
C PRO A 375 16.28 1.99 -11.61
N TYR A 376 16.17 0.79 -11.02
CA TYR A 376 14.97 0.34 -10.33
C TYR A 376 14.59 1.24 -9.17
N PHE A 377 15.52 1.52 -8.25
CA PHE A 377 15.24 2.34 -7.07
C PHE A 377 15.01 3.82 -7.44
N LYS A 378 15.73 4.34 -8.45
CA LYS A 378 15.53 5.70 -8.99
C LYS A 378 14.13 5.87 -9.58
N SER A 379 13.70 4.94 -10.43
CA SER A 379 12.38 4.99 -11.09
C SER A 379 11.21 4.90 -10.09
N ARG A 380 11.43 4.25 -8.95
CA ARG A 380 10.44 4.12 -7.86
C ARG A 380 10.52 5.24 -6.82
N LYS A 381 11.47 6.18 -6.99
CA LYS A 381 11.73 7.30 -6.06
C LYS A 381 12.01 6.82 -4.62
N LEU A 382 12.67 5.66 -4.49
CA LEU A 382 13.10 5.11 -3.21
C LEU A 382 14.49 5.67 -2.87
N TYR A 383 14.55 6.97 -2.62
CA TYR A 383 15.77 7.77 -2.55
C TYR A 383 16.82 7.26 -1.55
N ILE A 384 16.39 6.77 -0.36
CA ILE A 384 17.33 6.22 0.63
C ILE A 384 18.03 4.96 0.10
N ALA A 385 17.26 4.02 -0.43
CA ALA A 385 17.83 2.81 -1.01
C ALA A 385 18.68 3.14 -2.24
N TYR A 386 18.18 4.05 -3.09
CA TYR A 386 18.93 4.58 -4.23
C TYR A 386 20.29 5.16 -3.80
N ALA A 387 20.31 6.10 -2.85
CA ALA A 387 21.53 6.71 -2.33
C ALA A 387 22.49 5.66 -1.73
N THR A 388 21.94 4.65 -1.03
CA THR A 388 22.73 3.55 -0.48
C THR A 388 23.46 2.77 -1.56
N TYR A 389 22.77 2.40 -2.64
CA TYR A 389 23.40 1.63 -3.72
C TYR A 389 24.33 2.48 -4.60
N VAL A 390 24.01 3.75 -4.80
CA VAL A 390 24.89 4.70 -5.51
C VAL A 390 26.19 4.90 -4.71
N ARG A 391 26.10 5.06 -3.38
CA ARG A 391 27.28 5.15 -2.51
C ARG A 391 28.11 3.87 -2.57
N LEU A 392 27.47 2.70 -2.51
CA LEU A 392 28.17 1.42 -2.59
C LEU A 392 28.91 1.24 -3.93
N LEU A 393 28.37 1.78 -5.01
CA LEU A 393 29.07 1.84 -6.30
C LEU A 393 30.25 2.81 -6.27
N GLY A 394 30.11 3.94 -5.57
CA GLY A 394 31.21 4.86 -5.29
C GLY A 394 32.36 4.18 -4.52
N ASP A 395 32.02 3.42 -3.47
CA ASP A 395 33.01 2.62 -2.69
C ASP A 395 33.73 1.61 -3.60
N TYR A 396 33.02 0.93 -4.48
CA TYR A 396 33.61 0.02 -5.47
C TYR A 396 34.63 0.73 -6.37
N TYR A 397 34.26 1.90 -6.93
CA TYR A 397 35.20 2.65 -7.78
C TYR A 397 36.38 3.22 -7.01
N TYR A 398 36.18 3.68 -5.79
CA TYR A 398 37.25 4.15 -4.91
C TYR A 398 38.28 3.05 -4.64
N ASN A 399 37.81 1.86 -4.28
CA ASN A 399 38.68 0.70 -4.03
C ASN A 399 39.45 0.23 -5.28
N ASN A 400 38.86 0.48 -6.48
CA ASN A 400 39.51 0.22 -7.77
C ASN A 400 40.33 1.42 -8.29
N ARG A 401 40.65 2.41 -7.41
CA ARG A 401 41.44 3.62 -7.73
C ARG A 401 40.84 4.51 -8.85
N LYS A 402 39.54 4.39 -9.15
CA LYS A 402 38.82 5.23 -10.12
C LYS A 402 38.20 6.43 -9.39
N TYR A 403 39.05 7.29 -8.80
CA TYR A 403 38.61 8.33 -7.86
C TYR A 403 37.63 9.36 -8.46
N LYS A 404 37.76 9.71 -9.74
CA LYS A 404 36.84 10.64 -10.40
C LYS A 404 35.42 10.08 -10.43
N LEU A 405 35.24 8.83 -10.86
CA LEU A 405 33.95 8.15 -10.86
C LEU A 405 33.40 7.99 -9.44
N ALA A 406 34.25 7.62 -8.48
CA ALA A 406 33.84 7.53 -7.08
C ALA A 406 33.28 8.86 -6.56
N ALA A 407 33.93 9.98 -6.85
CA ALA A 407 33.47 11.31 -6.45
C ALA A 407 32.12 11.68 -7.08
N GLU A 408 31.92 11.37 -8.38
CA GLU A 408 30.64 11.58 -9.08
C GLU A 408 29.49 10.81 -8.40
N TYR A 409 29.68 9.52 -8.09
CA TYR A 409 28.66 8.72 -7.41
C TYR A 409 28.43 9.14 -5.95
N TYR A 410 29.44 9.57 -5.21
CA TYR A 410 29.24 10.13 -3.87
C TYR A 410 28.45 11.44 -3.91
N ALA A 411 28.71 12.32 -4.87
CA ALA A 411 27.94 13.54 -5.08
C ALA A 411 26.46 13.22 -5.43
N GLU A 412 26.24 12.24 -6.31
CA GLU A 412 24.87 11.79 -6.67
C GLU A 412 24.13 11.20 -5.46
N ALA A 413 24.81 10.40 -4.63
CA ALA A 413 24.23 9.86 -3.40
C ALA A 413 23.88 10.96 -2.40
N HIS A 414 24.74 11.96 -2.24
CA HIS A 414 24.49 13.12 -1.38
C HIS A 414 23.28 13.93 -1.86
N GLN A 415 23.21 14.23 -3.17
CA GLN A 415 22.10 14.98 -3.75
C GLN A 415 20.76 14.28 -3.51
N ALA A 416 20.71 12.94 -3.64
CA ALA A 416 19.49 12.17 -3.36
C ALA A 416 19.02 12.30 -1.90
N MET A 417 19.93 12.46 -0.96
CA MET A 417 19.58 12.68 0.46
C MET A 417 19.08 14.10 0.71
N VAL A 418 19.65 15.10 0.04
CA VAL A 418 19.20 16.51 0.09
C VAL A 418 17.78 16.63 -0.47
N ASP A 419 17.49 15.96 -1.58
CA ASP A 419 16.17 15.99 -2.23
C ASP A 419 15.04 15.50 -1.32
N ILE A 420 15.31 14.52 -0.44
CA ILE A 420 14.35 14.05 0.57
C ILE A 420 14.03 15.16 1.57
N GLN A 421 15.06 15.84 2.10
CA GLN A 421 14.88 16.89 3.09
C GLN A 421 14.06 18.07 2.55
N HIS A 422 14.30 18.45 1.29
CA HIS A 422 13.52 19.50 0.63
C HIS A 422 12.06 19.13 0.39
N THR A 423 11.75 17.85 0.21
CA THR A 423 10.38 17.39 -0.02
C THR A 423 9.59 17.26 1.29
N ASP A 424 10.25 16.89 2.39
CA ASP A 424 9.61 16.81 3.73
C ASP A 424 9.22 18.20 4.29
N ASN A 425 9.90 19.27 3.84
CA ASN A 425 9.67 20.63 4.29
C ASN A 425 8.60 21.39 3.46
N LYS A 426 8.07 20.80 2.39
CA LYS A 426 6.96 21.34 1.58
C LYS A 426 5.62 20.75 2.01
#